data_2231cf58f7b697ae6f4bdc71a498efc3
#
_entry.id   2231cf58f7b697ae6f4bdc71a498efc3
#
_cell.length_a   1.000
_cell.length_b   1.000
_cell.length_c   1.000
_cell.angle_alpha   90.00
_cell.angle_beta   90.00
_cell.angle_gamma   90.00
#
_symmetry.space_group_name_H-M   'P 1'
#
loop_
_entity.id
_entity.type
_entity.pdbx_description
1 polymer ?
#
loop_
_entity_poly.entity_id
_entity_poly.type
_entity_poly.pdbx_seq_one_letter_code
_entity_poly.pdbx_strand_id
1 'polypeptide(L)'
;WNFRCTDCMPREHFGAEHPFLERRELLTYEEITTVVQSMLPVGLRKVRLTGGEPLLRKDLTALIKMLRRAGPDLDLALTTNGALLARHAADLKQAGLDRVTVSLDAMDLEVFQRMADTVSHTPSDVMEGIDNARSVGLGVKVNTVVQKGVNEDQLVTIAEACTKRGITLRFIEYMDVGNTNAWQLDDVITGQDIRHRLKGRFGSLSPVAPKHRGQVARTYRSPDGAEFGFIESVSNPFCGDCSRARLSANGSLYTCLFSSKGHDLKGILRMNGDVDDVQRAVRSIWETRSDRYSAERSTMDVKPTKVEMSFIGG
;
A
#
# COMPACT_ATOMS: atom_id res chain seq x y z
N TRP A 1 -9.92 12.45 5.93
CA TRP A 1 -9.72 11.77 4.65
C TRP A 1 -9.99 12.77 3.52
N ASN A 2 -9.02 12.92 2.60
CA ASN A 2 -9.17 13.79 1.44
C ASN A 2 -9.68 13.04 0.19
N PHE A 3 -9.57 11.68 0.17
CA PHE A 3 -10.17 10.79 -0.81
C PHE A 3 -11.06 9.76 -0.10
N ARG A 4 -12.09 9.27 -0.81
CA ARG A 4 -12.97 8.19 -0.37
C ARG A 4 -13.09 7.15 -1.47
N CYS A 5 -11.93 6.58 -1.83
CA CYS A 5 -11.84 5.64 -2.95
C CYS A 5 -12.87 4.52 -2.85
N THR A 6 -13.56 4.29 -3.95
CA THR A 6 -14.68 3.34 -4.04
C THR A 6 -14.26 1.89 -3.78
N ASP A 7 -12.99 1.57 -4.04
CA ASP A 7 -12.40 0.25 -3.81
C ASP A 7 -11.97 -0.03 -2.37
N CYS A 8 -11.84 1.02 -1.52
CA CYS A 8 -11.27 0.91 -0.19
C CYS A 8 -12.15 1.51 0.92
N MET A 9 -12.86 2.60 0.62
CA MET A 9 -13.56 3.40 1.61
C MET A 9 -14.82 4.07 1.05
N PRO A 10 -15.73 3.28 0.46
CA PRO A 10 -16.91 3.82 -0.20
C PRO A 10 -17.78 4.63 0.76
N ARG A 11 -18.29 5.78 0.27
CA ARG A 11 -19.00 6.80 1.06
C ARG A 11 -20.27 6.26 1.69
N GLU A 12 -20.90 5.27 1.10
CA GLU A 12 -22.12 4.60 1.59
C GLU A 12 -21.87 3.91 2.95
N HIS A 13 -20.65 3.42 3.18
CA HIS A 13 -20.26 2.76 4.42
C HIS A 13 -19.45 3.66 5.36
N PHE A 14 -18.74 4.63 4.81
CA PHE A 14 -17.85 5.55 5.54
C PHE A 14 -18.31 6.99 5.35
N GLY A 15 -19.54 7.30 5.77
CA GLY A 15 -20.14 8.63 5.68
C GLY A 15 -19.39 9.71 6.48
N ALA A 16 -19.93 10.94 6.47
CA ALA A 16 -19.34 12.07 7.21
C ALA A 16 -19.30 11.83 8.73
N GLU A 17 -20.29 11.10 9.26
CA GLU A 17 -20.45 10.77 10.67
C GLU A 17 -19.71 9.47 11.07
N HIS A 18 -18.88 8.90 10.18
CA HIS A 18 -18.15 7.68 10.51
C HIS A 18 -17.24 7.89 11.74
N PRO A 19 -17.39 7.08 12.81
CA PRO A 19 -16.62 7.24 14.03
C PRO A 19 -15.18 6.79 13.79
N PHE A 20 -14.26 7.73 13.66
CA PHE A 20 -12.83 7.43 13.64
C PHE A 20 -12.33 7.19 15.06
N LEU A 21 -11.23 6.45 15.18
CA LEU A 21 -10.56 6.19 16.45
C LEU A 21 -10.22 7.51 17.16
N GLU A 22 -10.50 7.58 18.45
CA GLU A 22 -10.08 8.70 19.29
C GLU A 22 -8.54 8.75 19.37
N ARG A 23 -8.00 9.96 19.56
CA ARG A 23 -6.54 10.16 19.65
C ARG A 23 -5.86 9.28 20.71
N ARG A 24 -6.53 9.03 21.85
CA ARG A 24 -6.03 8.17 22.93
C ARG A 24 -5.94 6.69 22.54
N GLU A 25 -6.67 6.26 21.53
CA GLU A 25 -6.64 4.90 21.02
C GLU A 25 -5.49 4.65 20.05
N LEU A 26 -4.97 5.73 19.46
CA LEU A 26 -3.85 5.64 18.53
C LEU A 26 -2.53 5.41 19.25
N LEU A 27 -1.62 4.68 18.61
CA LEU A 27 -0.23 4.62 19.04
C LEU A 27 0.43 5.99 18.91
N THR A 28 1.27 6.33 19.89
CA THR A 28 2.20 7.45 19.78
C THR A 28 3.34 7.11 18.81
N TYR A 29 4.13 8.10 18.42
CA TYR A 29 5.29 7.86 17.56
C TYR A 29 6.39 7.08 18.28
N GLU A 30 6.50 7.26 19.60
CA GLU A 30 7.36 6.49 20.50
C GLU A 30 6.94 5.02 20.53
N GLU A 31 5.65 4.73 20.76
CA GLU A 31 5.11 3.37 20.75
C GLU A 31 5.35 2.68 19.40
N ILE A 32 5.13 3.37 18.27
CA ILE A 32 5.42 2.85 16.90
C ILE A 32 6.92 2.55 16.77
N THR A 33 7.77 3.45 17.25
CA THR A 33 9.22 3.29 17.18
C THR A 33 9.69 2.09 18.00
N THR A 34 9.13 1.89 19.21
CA THR A 34 9.40 0.73 20.06
C THR A 34 9.05 -0.58 19.34
N VAL A 35 7.89 -0.65 18.67
CA VAL A 35 7.52 -1.83 17.88
C VAL A 35 8.51 -2.06 16.74
N VAL A 36 8.92 -1.02 16.02
CA VAL A 36 9.91 -1.15 14.93
C VAL A 36 11.25 -1.61 15.47
N GLN A 37 11.73 -1.06 16.60
CA GLN A 37 12.97 -1.49 17.26
C GLN A 37 12.92 -2.97 17.64
N SER A 38 11.82 -3.45 18.22
CA SER A 38 11.63 -4.85 18.59
C SER A 38 11.68 -5.81 17.41
N MET A 39 11.35 -5.31 16.21
CA MET A 39 11.33 -6.12 14.97
C MET A 39 12.70 -6.15 14.23
N LEU A 40 13.63 -5.26 14.54
CA LEU A 40 14.96 -5.24 13.90
C LEU A 40 15.75 -6.55 14.11
N PRO A 41 15.85 -7.09 15.34
CA PRO A 41 16.57 -8.35 15.58
C PRO A 41 15.90 -9.56 14.94
N VAL A 42 14.60 -9.50 14.64
CA VAL A 42 13.88 -10.58 13.94
C VAL A 42 13.88 -10.42 12.42
N GLY A 43 14.66 -9.46 11.91
CA GLY A 43 14.95 -9.35 10.47
C GLY A 43 14.12 -8.32 9.72
N LEU A 44 13.52 -7.35 10.40
CA LEU A 44 12.86 -6.22 9.73
C LEU A 44 13.86 -5.45 8.85
N ARG A 45 13.51 -5.24 7.58
CA ARG A 45 14.35 -4.53 6.60
C ARG A 45 13.66 -3.30 6.04
N LYS A 46 12.34 -3.23 6.14
CA LYS A 46 11.54 -2.21 5.51
C LYS A 46 10.35 -1.81 6.35
N VAL A 47 10.16 -0.51 6.47
CA VAL A 47 8.94 0.06 7.04
C VAL A 47 8.23 0.86 5.95
N ARG A 48 6.92 0.62 5.81
CA ARG A 48 6.06 1.40 4.93
C ARG A 48 5.02 2.12 5.75
N LEU A 49 5.08 3.44 5.74
CA LEU A 49 4.04 4.27 6.31
C LEU A 49 2.87 4.35 5.34
N THR A 50 1.69 4.04 5.83
CA THR A 50 0.44 4.06 5.09
C THR A 50 -0.70 4.41 6.08
N GLY A 51 -1.91 4.09 5.77
CA GLY A 51 -3.08 4.33 6.60
C GLY A 51 -4.24 4.65 5.69
N GLY A 52 -5.11 5.58 6.06
CA GLY A 52 -5.91 6.27 5.05
C GLY A 52 -4.99 7.11 4.17
N GLU A 53 -4.78 8.38 4.57
CA GLU A 53 -3.74 9.21 3.93
C GLU A 53 -2.72 9.63 4.99
N PRO A 54 -1.48 9.11 4.94
CA PRO A 54 -0.48 9.38 5.96
C PRO A 54 -0.05 10.87 6.01
N LEU A 55 -0.11 11.60 4.89
CA LEU A 55 0.25 13.02 4.83
C LEU A 55 -0.73 13.94 5.59
N LEU A 56 -1.88 13.42 6.01
CA LEU A 56 -2.81 14.13 6.89
C LEU A 56 -2.42 13.99 8.37
N ARG A 57 -1.53 13.06 8.73
CA ARG A 57 -1.10 12.89 10.11
C ARG A 57 -0.10 13.99 10.48
N LYS A 58 -0.44 14.75 11.53
CA LYS A 58 0.40 15.84 12.02
C LYS A 58 1.80 15.34 12.37
N ASP A 59 2.83 16.13 12.02
CA ASP A 59 4.23 15.89 12.35
C ASP A 59 4.78 14.51 11.89
N LEU A 60 4.30 13.98 10.76
CA LEU A 60 4.75 12.70 10.21
C LEU A 60 6.28 12.64 10.02
N THR A 61 6.92 13.76 9.73
CA THR A 61 8.38 13.87 9.61
C THR A 61 9.10 13.55 10.93
N ALA A 62 8.48 13.80 12.09
CA ALA A 62 9.04 13.41 13.38
C ALA A 62 9.11 11.88 13.50
N LEU A 63 8.04 11.16 13.12
CA LEU A 63 8.05 9.70 13.10
C LEU A 63 9.15 9.18 12.14
N ILE A 64 9.27 9.72 10.94
CA ILE A 64 10.30 9.29 9.98
C ILE A 64 11.71 9.47 10.57
N LYS A 65 11.99 10.61 11.22
CA LYS A 65 13.27 10.86 11.91
C LYS A 65 13.52 9.85 13.04
N MET A 66 12.50 9.52 13.83
CA MET A 66 12.61 8.52 14.90
C MET A 66 12.91 7.14 14.34
N LEU A 67 12.20 6.71 13.29
CA LEU A 67 12.41 5.43 12.61
C LEU A 67 13.80 5.35 11.97
N ARG A 68 14.28 6.44 11.35
CA ARG A 68 15.62 6.50 10.76
C ARG A 68 16.71 6.38 11.83
N ARG A 69 16.52 7.00 13.00
CA ARG A 69 17.45 6.86 14.14
C ARG A 69 17.43 5.44 14.72
N ALA A 70 16.24 4.82 14.82
CA ALA A 70 16.08 3.47 15.35
C ALA A 70 16.71 2.39 14.44
N GLY A 71 16.62 2.58 13.11
CA GLY A 71 17.18 1.68 12.11
C GLY A 71 17.79 2.46 10.94
N PRO A 72 19.08 2.81 11.00
CA PRO A 72 19.75 3.58 9.93
C PRO A 72 19.68 2.92 8.55
N ASP A 73 19.69 1.58 8.51
CA ASP A 73 19.65 0.79 7.27
C ASP A 73 18.25 0.39 6.81
N LEU A 74 17.20 0.81 7.52
CA LEU A 74 15.82 0.52 7.13
C LEU A 74 15.46 1.20 5.80
N ASP A 75 14.83 0.45 4.92
CA ASP A 75 14.13 1.00 3.75
C ASP A 75 12.83 1.65 4.21
N LEU A 76 12.83 2.99 4.35
CA LEU A 76 11.67 3.76 4.77
C LEU A 76 10.86 4.20 3.55
N ALA A 77 9.64 3.72 3.45
CA ALA A 77 8.75 4.02 2.34
C ALA A 77 7.42 4.63 2.84
N LEU A 78 6.79 5.41 1.98
CA LEU A 78 5.44 5.95 2.19
C LEU A 78 4.52 5.50 1.05
N THR A 79 3.25 5.20 1.36
CA THR A 79 2.19 5.07 0.35
C THR A 79 1.21 6.23 0.54
N THR A 80 0.91 6.96 -0.53
CA THR A 80 0.05 8.15 -0.50
C THR A 80 -0.82 8.22 -1.77
N ASN A 81 -1.95 8.88 -1.68
CA ASN A 81 -2.75 9.26 -2.86
C ASN A 81 -2.11 10.39 -3.68
N GLY A 82 -1.02 10.99 -3.19
CA GLY A 82 -0.22 11.97 -3.90
C GLY A 82 -0.73 13.42 -3.87
N ALA A 83 -1.98 13.67 -3.53
CA ALA A 83 -2.60 14.99 -3.59
C ALA A 83 -1.88 16.07 -2.75
N LEU A 84 -1.26 15.67 -1.66
CA LEU A 84 -0.50 16.56 -0.77
C LEU A 84 1.02 16.45 -0.95
N LEU A 85 1.47 15.52 -1.80
CA LEU A 85 2.89 15.16 -1.88
C LEU A 85 3.78 16.33 -2.34
N ALA A 86 3.29 17.20 -3.23
CA ALA A 86 4.02 18.36 -3.71
C ALA A 86 4.51 19.26 -2.56
N ARG A 87 3.67 19.43 -1.52
CA ARG A 87 3.97 20.30 -0.35
C ARG A 87 4.90 19.63 0.65
N HIS A 88 4.95 18.31 0.71
CA HIS A 88 5.66 17.56 1.76
C HIS A 88 6.93 16.87 1.28
N ALA A 89 7.17 16.78 -0.03
CA ALA A 89 8.25 15.97 -0.59
C ALA A 89 9.64 16.32 -0.03
N ALA A 90 9.97 17.61 0.06
CA ALA A 90 11.26 18.08 0.57
C ALA A 90 11.45 17.72 2.06
N ASP A 91 10.45 17.97 2.89
CA ASP A 91 10.50 17.68 4.32
C ASP A 91 10.58 16.17 4.61
N LEU A 92 9.86 15.36 3.82
CA LEU A 92 9.92 13.89 3.91
C LEU A 92 11.34 13.39 3.57
N LYS A 93 11.95 13.92 2.51
CA LYS A 93 13.33 13.58 2.14
C LYS A 93 14.31 13.97 3.21
N GLN A 94 14.21 15.19 3.71
CA GLN A 94 15.07 15.69 4.79
C GLN A 94 14.90 14.89 6.09
N ALA A 95 13.71 14.38 6.37
CA ALA A 95 13.45 13.52 7.52
C ALA A 95 14.08 12.13 7.39
N GLY A 96 14.53 11.72 6.20
CA GLY A 96 15.18 10.44 5.94
C GLY A 96 14.29 9.40 5.27
N LEU A 97 13.19 9.82 4.61
CA LEU A 97 12.41 8.91 3.76
C LEU A 97 13.20 8.55 2.49
N ASP A 98 13.18 7.28 2.10
CA ASP A 98 13.89 6.82 0.90
C ASP A 98 13.02 6.92 -0.35
N ARG A 99 11.72 6.61 -0.23
CA ARG A 99 10.84 6.52 -1.39
C ARG A 99 9.36 6.64 -1.07
N VAL A 100 8.61 6.99 -2.12
CA VAL A 100 7.15 7.04 -2.09
C VAL A 100 6.56 6.06 -3.09
N THR A 101 5.39 5.52 -2.76
CA THR A 101 4.50 4.87 -3.71
C THR A 101 3.26 5.73 -3.80
N VAL A 102 2.92 6.17 -5.00
CA VAL A 102 1.75 7.02 -5.25
C VAL A 102 0.66 6.17 -5.88
N SER A 103 -0.54 6.23 -5.32
CA SER A 103 -1.73 5.62 -5.93
C SER A 103 -2.32 6.57 -6.96
N LEU A 104 -2.43 6.10 -8.21
CA LEU A 104 -3.00 6.86 -9.32
C LEU A 104 -3.70 5.88 -10.27
N ASP A 105 -5.04 5.90 -10.27
CA ASP A 105 -5.85 4.91 -10.96
C ASP A 105 -6.40 5.39 -12.31
N ALA A 106 -6.32 6.70 -12.58
CA ALA A 106 -6.71 7.29 -13.86
C ALA A 106 -5.96 8.60 -14.14
N MET A 107 -5.78 8.92 -15.44
CA MET A 107 -5.31 10.22 -15.93
C MET A 107 -6.48 11.08 -16.44
N ASP A 108 -7.57 10.45 -16.85
CA ASP A 108 -8.83 11.13 -17.16
C ASP A 108 -9.47 11.66 -15.87
N LEU A 109 -9.93 12.91 -15.92
CA LEU A 109 -10.45 13.60 -14.73
C LEU A 109 -11.74 12.97 -14.20
N GLU A 110 -12.65 12.57 -15.06
CA GLU A 110 -13.94 12.00 -14.64
C GLU A 110 -13.75 10.62 -14.03
N VAL A 111 -12.92 9.79 -14.66
CA VAL A 111 -12.58 8.46 -14.12
C VAL A 111 -11.85 8.58 -12.78
N PHE A 112 -10.88 9.50 -12.69
CA PHE A 112 -10.16 9.76 -11.44
C PHE A 112 -11.09 10.22 -10.32
N GLN A 113 -11.93 11.21 -10.59
CA GLN A 113 -12.88 11.74 -9.59
C GLN A 113 -13.88 10.68 -9.14
N ARG A 114 -14.35 9.83 -10.04
CA ARG A 114 -15.24 8.72 -9.72
C ARG A 114 -14.58 7.67 -8.82
N MET A 115 -13.34 7.27 -9.11
CA MET A 115 -12.62 6.25 -8.33
C MET A 115 -12.16 6.78 -6.98
N ALA A 116 -11.60 7.98 -6.94
CA ALA A 116 -11.09 8.62 -5.73
C ALA A 116 -12.20 9.28 -4.86
N ASP A 117 -13.40 9.37 -5.41
CA ASP A 117 -14.56 10.10 -4.83
C ASP A 117 -14.14 11.46 -4.27
N THR A 118 -13.54 12.28 -5.15
CA THR A 118 -13.03 13.62 -4.82
C THR A 118 -13.39 14.61 -5.93
N VAL A 119 -13.70 15.84 -5.56
CA VAL A 119 -13.87 16.98 -6.48
C VAL A 119 -12.79 18.04 -6.27
N SER A 120 -11.98 17.89 -5.24
CA SER A 120 -11.01 18.91 -4.80
C SER A 120 -9.61 18.71 -5.41
N HIS A 121 -9.36 17.54 -6.01
CA HIS A 121 -8.07 17.18 -6.55
C HIS A 121 -8.19 16.57 -7.95
N THR A 122 -7.11 16.69 -8.71
CA THR A 122 -7.01 16.25 -10.10
C THR A 122 -5.83 15.29 -10.29
N PRO A 123 -5.78 14.51 -11.39
CA PRO A 123 -4.58 13.75 -11.73
C PRO A 123 -3.32 14.64 -11.87
N SER A 124 -3.49 15.91 -12.29
CA SER A 124 -2.39 16.86 -12.40
C SER A 124 -1.76 17.19 -11.06
N ASP A 125 -2.55 17.34 -9.99
CA ASP A 125 -2.03 17.58 -8.63
C ASP A 125 -1.18 16.39 -8.16
N VAL A 126 -1.62 15.17 -8.47
CA VAL A 126 -0.88 13.93 -8.16
C VAL A 126 0.42 13.86 -8.94
N MET A 127 0.38 14.20 -10.24
CA MET A 127 1.57 14.22 -11.10
C MET A 127 2.57 15.28 -10.68
N GLU A 128 2.13 16.46 -10.25
CA GLU A 128 2.99 17.50 -9.66
C GLU A 128 3.68 16.97 -8.39
N GLY A 129 2.92 16.28 -7.52
CA GLY A 129 3.48 15.62 -6.33
C GLY A 129 4.57 14.60 -6.68
N ILE A 130 4.35 13.80 -7.71
CA ILE A 130 5.32 12.84 -8.23
C ILE A 130 6.58 13.55 -8.74
N ASP A 131 6.44 14.60 -9.54
CA ASP A 131 7.56 15.33 -10.11
C ASP A 131 8.37 16.04 -9.01
N ASN A 132 7.72 16.64 -8.01
CA ASN A 132 8.37 17.25 -6.84
C ASN A 132 9.12 16.19 -5.99
N ALA A 133 8.52 15.03 -5.75
CA ALA A 133 9.18 13.95 -5.01
C ALA A 133 10.47 13.47 -5.73
N ARG A 134 10.44 13.36 -7.05
CA ARG A 134 11.61 13.01 -7.85
C ARG A 134 12.68 14.09 -7.82
N SER A 135 12.30 15.35 -7.93
CA SER A 135 13.25 16.49 -7.95
C SER A 135 14.08 16.59 -6.68
N VAL A 136 13.50 16.19 -5.53
CA VAL A 136 14.21 16.15 -4.23
C VAL A 136 14.94 14.82 -3.99
N GLY A 137 14.97 13.91 -4.96
CA GLY A 137 15.69 12.63 -4.89
C GLY A 137 14.99 11.55 -4.06
N LEU A 138 13.68 11.58 -3.92
CA LEU A 138 12.91 10.43 -3.46
C LEU A 138 12.75 9.40 -4.59
N GLY A 139 12.90 8.11 -4.24
CA GLY A 139 12.49 7.04 -5.17
C GLY A 139 10.98 7.05 -5.33
N VAL A 140 10.48 7.01 -6.57
CA VAL A 140 9.03 7.02 -6.83
C VAL A 140 8.59 5.77 -7.55
N LYS A 141 7.45 5.23 -7.12
CA LYS A 141 6.67 4.21 -7.85
C LYS A 141 5.21 4.63 -7.88
N VAL A 142 4.51 4.24 -8.94
CA VAL A 142 3.07 4.42 -9.04
C VAL A 142 2.38 3.07 -8.93
N ASN A 143 1.28 3.01 -8.20
CA ASN A 143 0.35 1.88 -8.15
C ASN A 143 -0.95 2.29 -8.82
N THR A 144 -1.51 1.39 -9.61
CA THR A 144 -2.82 1.51 -10.23
C THR A 144 -3.62 0.25 -9.93
N VAL A 145 -4.72 0.36 -9.22
CA VAL A 145 -5.72 -0.70 -9.12
C VAL A 145 -6.51 -0.73 -10.42
N VAL A 146 -6.67 -1.91 -10.99
CA VAL A 146 -7.36 -2.08 -12.29
C VAL A 146 -8.67 -2.80 -12.06
N GLN A 147 -9.78 -2.11 -12.36
CA GLN A 147 -11.13 -2.63 -12.26
C GLN A 147 -11.81 -2.60 -13.63
N LYS A 148 -12.39 -3.73 -14.02
CA LYS A 148 -13.10 -3.89 -15.29
C LYS A 148 -14.33 -2.99 -15.37
N GLY A 149 -14.56 -2.37 -16.54
CA GLY A 149 -15.66 -1.43 -16.73
C GLY A 149 -15.47 -0.07 -16.04
N VAL A 150 -14.33 0.16 -15.38
CA VAL A 150 -14.08 1.40 -14.64
C VAL A 150 -12.90 2.18 -15.18
N ASN A 151 -11.69 1.59 -15.20
CA ASN A 151 -10.47 2.30 -15.59
C ASN A 151 -9.54 1.52 -16.53
N GLU A 152 -9.99 0.43 -17.11
CA GLU A 152 -9.15 -0.36 -18.02
C GLU A 152 -8.68 0.41 -19.28
N ASP A 153 -9.40 1.45 -19.68
CA ASP A 153 -9.01 2.31 -20.80
C ASP A 153 -7.91 3.31 -20.43
N GLN A 154 -7.61 3.46 -19.13
CA GLN A 154 -6.57 4.36 -18.63
C GLN A 154 -5.16 3.73 -18.62
N LEU A 155 -5.06 2.41 -18.79
CA LEU A 155 -3.81 1.65 -18.55
C LEU A 155 -2.65 2.14 -19.42
N VAL A 156 -2.89 2.37 -20.72
CA VAL A 156 -1.85 2.83 -21.66
C VAL A 156 -1.43 4.25 -21.31
N THR A 157 -2.39 5.14 -21.05
CA THR A 157 -2.13 6.56 -20.74
C THR A 157 -1.29 6.72 -19.47
N ILE A 158 -1.63 5.98 -18.41
CA ILE A 158 -0.86 5.99 -17.15
C ILE A 158 0.54 5.40 -17.38
N ALA A 159 0.63 4.29 -18.15
CA ALA A 159 1.89 3.65 -18.48
C ALA A 159 2.83 4.59 -19.24
N GLU A 160 2.32 5.31 -20.22
CA GLU A 160 3.08 6.32 -20.96
C GLU A 160 3.56 7.47 -20.07
N ALA A 161 2.67 8.00 -19.21
CA ALA A 161 3.00 9.08 -18.30
C ALA A 161 4.12 8.68 -17.31
N CYS A 162 4.09 7.44 -16.81
CA CYS A 162 5.12 6.87 -15.94
C CYS A 162 6.43 6.60 -16.69
N THR A 163 6.35 5.98 -17.88
CA THR A 163 7.52 5.63 -18.70
C THR A 163 8.30 6.88 -19.13
N LYS A 164 7.62 7.94 -19.57
CA LYS A 164 8.23 9.23 -19.92
C LYS A 164 9.05 9.83 -18.76
N ARG A 165 8.72 9.48 -17.54
CA ARG A 165 9.39 9.93 -16.30
C ARG A 165 10.39 8.91 -15.73
N GLY A 166 10.56 7.75 -16.34
CA GLY A 166 11.39 6.67 -15.80
C GLY A 166 10.87 6.11 -14.47
N ILE A 167 9.55 6.12 -14.26
CA ILE A 167 8.89 5.65 -13.04
C ILE A 167 8.38 4.23 -13.25
N THR A 168 8.66 3.34 -12.30
CA THR A 168 8.06 2.01 -12.29
C THR A 168 6.58 2.09 -11.95
N LEU A 169 5.73 1.73 -12.91
CA LEU A 169 4.30 1.55 -12.71
C LEU A 169 4.00 0.12 -12.26
N ARG A 170 3.10 -0.04 -11.29
CA ARG A 170 2.61 -1.35 -10.84
C ARG A 170 1.10 -1.41 -10.97
N PHE A 171 0.63 -2.34 -11.76
CA PHE A 171 -0.79 -2.69 -11.87
C PHE A 171 -1.16 -3.68 -10.78
N ILE A 172 -2.30 -3.47 -10.15
CA ILE A 172 -2.84 -4.29 -9.07
C ILE A 172 -4.19 -4.82 -9.52
N GLU A 173 -4.36 -6.13 -9.51
CA GLU A 173 -5.69 -6.72 -9.72
C GLU A 173 -6.66 -6.26 -8.63
N TYR A 174 -7.88 -5.90 -9.02
CA TYR A 174 -8.93 -5.54 -8.07
C TYR A 174 -9.22 -6.68 -7.12
N MET A 175 -9.17 -6.43 -5.82
CA MET A 175 -9.22 -7.46 -4.78
C MET A 175 -10.37 -7.25 -3.82
N ASP A 176 -10.83 -8.35 -3.22
CA ASP A 176 -11.84 -8.41 -2.16
C ASP A 176 -11.28 -7.96 -0.78
N VAL A 177 -10.72 -6.77 -0.72
CA VAL A 177 -10.19 -6.19 0.53
C VAL A 177 -11.32 -5.66 1.40
N GLY A 178 -11.28 -5.93 2.70
CA GLY A 178 -12.39 -5.57 3.60
C GLY A 178 -13.69 -6.31 3.25
N ASN A 179 -14.83 -5.66 3.55
CA ASN A 179 -16.17 -6.21 3.33
C ASN A 179 -17.09 -5.24 2.57
N THR A 180 -16.63 -4.03 2.31
CA THR A 180 -17.48 -2.90 1.87
C THR A 180 -17.32 -2.52 0.41
N ASN A 181 -16.34 -3.09 -0.30
CA ASN A 181 -16.04 -2.72 -1.69
C ASN A 181 -16.88 -3.44 -2.76
N ALA A 182 -17.90 -4.21 -2.35
CA ALA A 182 -18.82 -4.95 -3.24
C ALA A 182 -18.12 -5.79 -4.33
N TRP A 183 -16.92 -6.27 -4.06
CA TRP A 183 -16.06 -6.98 -5.01
C TRP A 183 -16.70 -8.23 -5.59
N GLN A 184 -16.60 -8.39 -6.91
CA GLN A 184 -16.96 -9.59 -7.64
C GLN A 184 -15.80 -10.05 -8.54
N LEU A 185 -15.71 -11.35 -8.79
CA LEU A 185 -14.66 -11.91 -9.63
C LEU A 185 -14.71 -11.39 -11.07
N ASP A 186 -15.91 -11.12 -11.56
CA ASP A 186 -16.14 -10.58 -12.91
C ASP A 186 -15.60 -9.16 -13.11
N ASP A 187 -15.33 -8.43 -12.04
CA ASP A 187 -14.73 -7.09 -12.06
C ASP A 187 -13.19 -7.12 -12.18
N VAL A 188 -12.61 -8.32 -12.11
CA VAL A 188 -11.16 -8.48 -12.13
C VAL A 188 -10.64 -8.54 -13.57
N ILE A 189 -9.63 -7.71 -13.85
CA ILE A 189 -8.78 -7.86 -15.04
C ILE A 189 -7.47 -8.48 -14.58
N THR A 190 -7.15 -9.64 -15.15
CA THR A 190 -5.93 -10.36 -14.75
C THR A 190 -4.67 -9.65 -15.20
N GLY A 191 -3.56 -9.86 -14.49
CA GLY A 191 -2.27 -9.33 -14.91
C GLY A 191 -1.88 -9.77 -16.34
N GLN A 192 -2.35 -10.94 -16.78
CA GLN A 192 -2.17 -11.40 -18.16
C GLN A 192 -2.94 -10.52 -19.16
N ASP A 193 -4.19 -10.19 -18.89
CA ASP A 193 -5.02 -9.34 -19.73
C ASP A 193 -4.48 -7.91 -19.79
N ILE A 194 -3.98 -7.40 -18.64
CA ILE A 194 -3.33 -6.08 -18.61
C ILE A 194 -2.08 -6.09 -19.52
N ARG A 195 -1.22 -7.12 -19.44
CA ARG A 195 -0.05 -7.25 -20.34
C ARG A 195 -0.46 -7.33 -21.79
N HIS A 196 -1.55 -8.02 -22.11
CA HIS A 196 -2.07 -8.09 -23.47
C HIS A 196 -2.50 -6.72 -23.99
N ARG A 197 -3.21 -5.92 -23.18
CA ARG A 197 -3.63 -4.55 -23.54
C ARG A 197 -2.44 -3.61 -23.76
N LEU A 198 -1.38 -3.75 -22.96
CA LEU A 198 -0.17 -2.94 -23.10
C LEU A 198 0.66 -3.29 -24.34
N LYS A 199 0.50 -4.51 -24.89
CA LYS A 199 1.30 -5.02 -26.03
C LYS A 199 1.23 -4.14 -27.25
N GLY A 200 0.07 -3.57 -27.58
CA GLY A 200 -0.12 -2.70 -28.74
C GLY A 200 0.77 -1.46 -28.71
N ARG A 201 1.06 -0.95 -27.54
CA ARG A 201 1.86 0.28 -27.33
C ARG A 201 3.32 0.02 -26.95
N PHE A 202 3.58 -0.99 -26.14
CA PHE A 202 4.89 -1.25 -25.53
C PHE A 202 5.57 -2.51 -26.07
N GLY A 203 4.98 -3.18 -27.05
CA GLY A 203 5.49 -4.46 -27.56
C GLY A 203 5.30 -5.61 -26.57
N SER A 204 5.91 -6.75 -26.87
CA SER A 204 5.80 -7.93 -26.00
C SER A 204 6.63 -7.74 -24.73
N LEU A 205 5.97 -7.88 -23.59
CA LEU A 205 6.60 -7.75 -22.27
C LEU A 205 7.26 -9.07 -21.88
N SER A 206 8.55 -9.04 -21.55
CA SER A 206 9.32 -10.20 -21.08
C SER A 206 9.48 -10.20 -19.55
N PRO A 207 9.37 -11.35 -18.86
CA PRO A 207 9.52 -11.42 -17.42
C PRO A 207 10.96 -11.06 -16.99
N VAL A 208 11.06 -10.36 -15.86
CA VAL A 208 12.33 -10.01 -15.21
C VAL A 208 12.44 -10.82 -13.92
N ALA A 209 13.59 -11.42 -13.66
CA ALA A 209 13.83 -12.17 -12.44
C ALA A 209 13.55 -11.33 -11.18
N PRO A 210 12.96 -11.92 -10.13
CA PRO A 210 12.68 -11.20 -8.90
C PRO A 210 13.99 -10.77 -8.22
N LYS A 211 14.02 -9.54 -7.68
CA LYS A 211 15.19 -8.98 -7.00
C LYS A 211 15.46 -9.62 -5.63
N HIS A 212 14.43 -10.17 -5.02
CA HIS A 212 14.49 -10.86 -3.71
C HIS A 212 13.27 -11.77 -3.53
N ARG A 213 13.42 -12.77 -2.65
CA ARG A 213 12.30 -13.62 -2.23
C ARG A 213 11.19 -12.78 -1.57
N GLY A 214 9.92 -13.12 -1.82
CA GLY A 214 8.79 -12.34 -1.30
C GLY A 214 8.49 -11.04 -2.02
N GLN A 215 9.12 -10.79 -3.19
CA GLN A 215 8.75 -9.68 -4.06
C GLN A 215 7.29 -9.81 -4.49
N VAL A 216 6.48 -8.81 -4.18
CA VAL A 216 5.01 -8.83 -4.40
C VAL A 216 4.65 -8.67 -5.88
N ALA A 217 5.27 -7.71 -6.56
CA ALA A 217 5.01 -7.45 -7.96
C ALA A 217 5.93 -8.29 -8.85
N ARG A 218 5.36 -9.05 -9.79
CA ARG A 218 6.13 -9.65 -10.88
C ARG A 218 6.49 -8.54 -11.86
N THR A 219 7.75 -8.42 -12.19
CA THR A 219 8.24 -7.37 -13.09
C THR A 219 8.37 -7.91 -14.50
N TYR A 220 7.92 -7.11 -15.46
CA TYR A 220 8.09 -7.36 -16.89
C TYR A 220 8.73 -6.14 -17.53
N ARG A 221 9.49 -6.37 -18.60
CA ARG A 221 10.19 -5.32 -19.34
C ARG A 221 9.77 -5.34 -20.80
N SER A 222 9.52 -4.15 -21.34
CA SER A 222 9.27 -3.95 -22.78
C SER A 222 10.57 -3.95 -23.59
N PRO A 223 10.52 -4.11 -24.92
CA PRO A 223 11.71 -4.06 -25.80
C PRO A 223 12.49 -2.76 -25.69
N ASP A 224 11.83 -1.64 -25.45
CA ASP A 224 12.45 -0.31 -25.24
C ASP A 224 12.91 -0.04 -23.80
N GLY A 225 12.83 -1.05 -22.92
CA GLY A 225 13.38 -1.03 -21.56
C GLY A 225 12.44 -0.54 -20.46
N ALA A 226 11.20 -0.17 -20.75
CA ALA A 226 10.23 0.23 -19.73
C ALA A 226 9.87 -0.98 -18.82
N GLU A 227 9.85 -0.76 -17.51
CA GLU A 227 9.52 -1.80 -16.52
C GLU A 227 8.14 -1.59 -15.91
N PHE A 228 7.34 -2.66 -15.94
CA PHE A 228 6.01 -2.72 -15.36
C PHE A 228 5.93 -3.83 -14.31
N GLY A 229 5.33 -3.54 -13.16
CA GLY A 229 5.06 -4.53 -12.13
C GLY A 229 3.59 -5.00 -12.21
N PHE A 230 3.34 -6.25 -11.86
CA PHE A 230 1.98 -6.82 -11.79
C PHE A 230 1.81 -7.48 -10.43
N ILE A 231 0.80 -7.04 -9.67
CA ILE A 231 0.42 -7.60 -8.37
C ILE A 231 -0.82 -8.44 -8.60
N GLU A 232 -0.59 -9.71 -8.85
CA GLU A 232 -1.58 -10.70 -9.30
C GLU A 232 -2.13 -11.47 -8.10
N SER A 233 -2.76 -10.76 -7.16
CA SER A 233 -3.26 -11.36 -5.89
C SER A 233 -4.48 -12.26 -6.08
N VAL A 234 -5.17 -12.15 -7.20
CA VAL A 234 -6.37 -12.93 -7.53
C VAL A 234 -6.01 -14.08 -8.47
N SER A 235 -5.41 -13.77 -9.63
CA SER A 235 -5.12 -14.76 -10.67
C SER A 235 -3.89 -15.62 -10.39
N ASN A 236 -2.92 -15.10 -9.62
CA ASN A 236 -1.66 -15.79 -9.34
C ASN A 236 -1.10 -15.45 -7.94
N PRO A 237 -1.76 -15.95 -6.87
CA PRO A 237 -1.43 -15.63 -5.48
C PRO A 237 0.00 -15.99 -5.09
N PHE A 238 0.58 -15.22 -4.16
CA PHE A 238 1.97 -15.36 -3.69
C PHE A 238 2.06 -15.52 -2.16
N CYS A 239 1.09 -16.18 -1.53
CA CYS A 239 1.02 -16.35 -0.07
C CYS A 239 2.23 -17.09 0.52
N GLY A 240 2.78 -18.08 -0.17
CA GLY A 240 3.86 -18.94 0.34
C GLY A 240 5.16 -18.19 0.68
N ASP A 241 5.43 -17.07 0.00
CA ASP A 241 6.64 -16.25 0.21
C ASP A 241 6.34 -14.89 0.85
N CYS A 242 5.13 -14.68 1.38
CA CYS A 242 4.73 -13.40 1.94
C CYS A 242 5.45 -13.09 3.26
N SER A 243 6.27 -12.02 3.28
CA SER A 243 7.04 -11.57 4.44
C SER A 243 6.52 -10.24 5.02
N ARG A 244 5.22 -9.95 4.86
CA ARG A 244 4.62 -8.68 5.27
C ARG A 244 3.80 -8.84 6.54
N ALA A 245 3.87 -7.82 7.40
CA ALA A 245 2.94 -7.60 8.50
C ALA A 245 2.41 -6.17 8.44
N ARG A 246 1.33 -5.88 9.12
CA ARG A 246 0.73 -4.56 9.26
C ARG A 246 0.51 -4.23 10.72
N LEU A 247 0.97 -3.07 11.14
CA LEU A 247 0.64 -2.49 12.44
C LEU A 247 -0.43 -1.43 12.21
N SER A 248 -1.62 -1.66 12.72
CA SER A 248 -2.70 -0.67 12.65
C SER A 248 -2.44 0.51 13.59
N ALA A 249 -3.11 1.62 13.35
CA ALA A 249 -2.94 2.83 14.14
C ALA A 249 -3.28 2.64 15.62
N ASN A 250 -4.12 1.68 15.96
CA ASN A 250 -4.47 1.32 17.36
C ASN A 250 -3.57 0.24 17.97
N GLY A 251 -2.49 -0.18 17.30
CA GLY A 251 -1.50 -1.10 17.83
C GLY A 251 -1.81 -2.58 17.72
N SER A 252 -2.69 -2.97 16.80
CA SER A 252 -2.89 -4.38 16.46
C SER A 252 -1.98 -4.79 15.30
N LEU A 253 -1.30 -5.93 15.44
CA LEU A 253 -0.45 -6.52 14.39
C LEU A 253 -1.24 -7.53 13.58
N TYR A 254 -1.22 -7.38 12.26
CA TYR A 254 -1.86 -8.28 11.29
C TYR A 254 -0.81 -8.91 10.40
N THR A 255 -0.88 -10.21 10.22
CA THR A 255 0.04 -10.98 9.38
C THR A 255 -0.45 -11.14 7.94
N CYS A 256 -1.73 -10.83 7.67
CA CYS A 256 -2.34 -10.87 6.35
C CYS A 256 -3.21 -9.62 6.10
N LEU A 257 -3.32 -9.20 4.84
CA LEU A 257 -4.25 -8.13 4.41
C LEU A 257 -5.72 -8.54 4.61
N PHE A 258 -6.00 -9.81 4.55
CA PHE A 258 -7.36 -10.38 4.63
C PHE A 258 -7.68 -10.95 6.01
N SER A 259 -6.91 -10.61 7.04
CA SER A 259 -7.16 -11.07 8.40
C SER A 259 -8.48 -10.53 8.94
N SER A 260 -9.16 -11.37 9.72
CA SER A 260 -10.35 -11.00 10.48
C SER A 260 -10.04 -10.44 11.87
N LYS A 261 -8.84 -10.72 12.40
CA LYS A 261 -8.41 -10.33 13.75
C LYS A 261 -6.93 -9.97 13.77
N GLY A 262 -6.58 -8.93 14.53
CA GLY A 262 -5.21 -8.55 14.83
C GLY A 262 -4.75 -9.02 16.20
N HIS A 263 -3.45 -9.01 16.43
CA HIS A 263 -2.80 -9.31 17.70
C HIS A 263 -2.49 -8.00 18.44
N ASP A 264 -2.97 -7.85 19.67
CA ASP A 264 -2.83 -6.63 20.45
C ASP A 264 -1.38 -6.43 20.95
N LEU A 265 -0.63 -5.53 20.33
CA LEU A 265 0.67 -5.08 20.83
C LEU A 265 0.55 -3.83 21.73
N LYS A 266 -0.52 -3.04 21.57
CA LYS A 266 -0.74 -1.85 22.41
C LYS A 266 -0.91 -2.23 23.87
N GLY A 267 -1.62 -3.32 24.16
CA GLY A 267 -1.76 -3.85 25.52
C GLY A 267 -0.40 -4.11 26.16
N ILE A 268 0.51 -4.77 25.45
CA ILE A 268 1.87 -5.04 25.94
C ILE A 268 2.62 -3.73 26.20
N LEU A 269 2.63 -2.80 25.25
CA LEU A 269 3.32 -1.51 25.36
C LEU A 269 2.83 -0.68 26.57
N ARG A 270 1.53 -0.69 26.83
CA ARG A 270 0.90 0.15 27.89
C ARG A 270 0.84 -0.50 29.27
N MET A 271 1.13 -1.80 29.37
CA MET A 271 1.33 -2.52 30.64
C MET A 271 2.80 -2.55 31.09
N ASN A 272 3.58 -1.53 30.72
CA ASN A 272 5.03 -1.41 30.99
C ASN A 272 5.88 -2.48 30.31
N GLY A 273 5.40 -3.06 29.21
CA GLY A 273 6.20 -3.96 28.36
C GLY A 273 7.36 -3.21 27.71
N ASP A 274 8.53 -3.78 27.74
CA ASP A 274 9.73 -3.26 27.08
C ASP A 274 9.87 -3.75 25.62
N VAL A 275 10.95 -3.37 24.97
CA VAL A 275 11.26 -3.78 23.60
C VAL A 275 11.34 -5.31 23.46
N ASP A 276 11.85 -5.99 24.49
CA ASP A 276 12.03 -7.45 24.47
C ASP A 276 10.69 -8.18 24.63
N ASP A 277 9.75 -7.63 25.43
CA ASP A 277 8.39 -8.18 25.53
C ASP A 277 7.66 -8.11 24.18
N VAL A 278 7.72 -6.97 23.52
CA VAL A 278 7.14 -6.79 22.17
C VAL A 278 7.83 -7.72 21.16
N GLN A 279 9.16 -7.87 21.23
CA GLN A 279 9.91 -8.77 20.37
C GLN A 279 9.47 -10.23 20.53
N ARG A 280 9.32 -10.70 21.78
CA ARG A 280 8.84 -12.06 22.05
C ARG A 280 7.45 -12.29 21.48
N ALA A 281 6.54 -11.33 21.67
CA ALA A 281 5.20 -11.40 21.13
C ALA A 281 5.20 -11.44 19.60
N VAL A 282 5.92 -10.54 18.94
CA VAL A 282 6.03 -10.51 17.47
C VAL A 282 6.64 -11.80 16.91
N ARG A 283 7.68 -12.33 17.55
CA ARG A 283 8.30 -13.60 17.14
C ARG A 283 7.30 -14.75 17.22
N SER A 284 6.59 -14.90 18.35
CA SER A 284 5.57 -15.93 18.54
C SER A 284 4.46 -15.84 17.49
N ILE A 285 3.95 -14.63 17.23
CA ILE A 285 2.94 -14.39 16.19
C ILE A 285 3.46 -14.80 14.81
N TRP A 286 4.72 -14.47 14.50
CA TRP A 286 5.31 -14.74 13.19
C TRP A 286 5.58 -16.23 12.98
N GLU A 287 6.08 -16.94 13.99
CA GLU A 287 6.39 -18.37 13.94
C GLU A 287 5.13 -19.26 13.81
N THR A 288 4.00 -18.80 14.35
CA THR A 288 2.71 -19.50 14.26
C THR A 288 1.86 -19.12 13.06
N ARG A 289 2.35 -18.23 12.20
CA ARG A 289 1.64 -17.70 11.05
C ARG A 289 1.32 -18.76 10.01
N SER A 290 0.05 -18.86 9.62
CA SER A 290 -0.45 -19.79 8.61
C SER A 290 -1.30 -19.14 7.52
N ASP A 291 -1.36 -17.83 7.43
CA ASP A 291 -2.23 -17.09 6.52
C ASP A 291 -1.98 -17.40 5.04
N ARG A 292 -3.02 -17.86 4.33
CA ARG A 292 -2.98 -18.19 2.90
C ARG A 292 -4.23 -17.76 2.14
N TYR A 293 -4.98 -16.79 2.66
CA TYR A 293 -6.29 -16.42 2.12
C TYR A 293 -6.33 -16.27 0.60
N SER A 294 -5.41 -15.53 -0.02
CA SER A 294 -5.43 -15.32 -1.48
C SER A 294 -5.26 -16.61 -2.27
N ALA A 295 -4.52 -17.60 -1.73
CA ALA A 295 -4.34 -18.90 -2.36
C ALA A 295 -5.57 -19.82 -2.16
N GLU A 296 -6.33 -19.63 -1.09
CA GLU A 296 -7.46 -20.45 -0.69
C GLU A 296 -8.83 -19.83 -1.03
N ARG A 297 -8.84 -18.56 -1.47
CA ARG A 297 -10.05 -17.77 -1.76
C ARG A 297 -11.09 -18.51 -2.59
N SER A 298 -10.67 -19.24 -3.63
CA SER A 298 -11.56 -19.95 -4.55
C SER A 298 -12.14 -21.26 -3.99
N THR A 299 -11.56 -21.79 -2.92
CA THR A 299 -11.97 -23.06 -2.30
C THR A 299 -12.76 -22.87 -1.00
N MET A 300 -12.94 -21.62 -0.56
CA MET A 300 -13.67 -21.31 0.66
C MET A 300 -15.18 -21.30 0.39
N ASP A 301 -15.93 -22.13 1.10
CA ASP A 301 -17.40 -22.15 1.06
C ASP A 301 -17.99 -20.87 1.69
N VAL A 302 -17.36 -20.36 2.76
CA VAL A 302 -17.76 -19.14 3.45
C VAL A 302 -16.55 -18.22 3.58
N LYS A 303 -16.67 -17.02 3.03
CA LYS A 303 -15.62 -16.00 3.18
C LYS A 303 -15.66 -15.40 4.59
N PRO A 304 -14.53 -15.33 5.30
CA PRO A 304 -14.48 -14.71 6.62
C PRO A 304 -14.74 -13.20 6.53
N THR A 305 -15.38 -12.63 7.56
CA THR A 305 -15.42 -11.18 7.73
C THR A 305 -13.99 -10.67 7.97
N LYS A 306 -13.56 -9.73 7.16
CA LYS A 306 -12.20 -9.16 7.17
C LYS A 306 -12.18 -7.83 7.89
N VAL A 307 -11.02 -7.44 8.37
CA VAL A 307 -10.79 -6.06 8.79
C VAL A 307 -10.70 -5.17 7.56
N GLU A 308 -11.30 -3.99 7.61
CA GLU A 308 -11.29 -3.06 6.49
C GLU A 308 -9.86 -2.59 6.14
N MET A 309 -9.57 -2.51 4.85
CA MET A 309 -8.25 -2.08 4.38
C MET A 309 -7.93 -0.65 4.82
N SER A 310 -8.93 0.22 4.88
CA SER A 310 -8.80 1.58 5.38
C SER A 310 -8.32 1.66 6.83
N PHE A 311 -8.54 0.60 7.62
CA PHE A 311 -8.12 0.51 9.02
C PHE A 311 -6.70 -0.04 9.19
N ILE A 312 -6.32 -1.04 8.40
CA ILE A 312 -5.01 -1.72 8.52
C ILE A 312 -3.96 -1.25 7.51
N GLY A 313 -4.34 -0.34 6.62
CA GLY A 313 -3.49 0.19 5.58
C GLY A 313 -3.27 -0.75 4.39
N GLY A 314 -3.33 -0.21 3.20
CA GLY A 314 -3.15 -0.90 1.92
C GLY A 314 -1.82 -0.65 1.24
#